data_0a225b2f69ed3e10757cfc57566cef21
#
_entry.id   0a225b2f69ed3e10757cfc57566cef21
#
_cell.length_a   1.000
_cell.length_b   1.000
_cell.length_c   1.000
_cell.angle_alpha   90.00
_cell.angle_beta   90.00
_cell.angle_gamma   90.00
#
_symmetry.space_group_name_H-M   'P 1'
#
loop_
_entity.id
_entity.type
_entity.pdbx_description
1 polymer ?
#
loop_
_entity_poly.entity_id
_entity_poly.type
_entity_poly.pdbx_seq_one_letter_code
_entity_poly.pdbx_strand_id
1 'polypeptide(L)'
;KNSAETPRPAAGATEARTLDYHALNAMLNLYGANGELQLDKDREAARQYFLQHVNQNTVFFHSLEEKLDYLVEEQYYEAEMLAQYSFAFVKALFEQAYAYKFRFPSFLGAFKYYTSYTLKTFDGKRYLERYEDRVCMVALTLARGDEALAKSLVDEIISGRFQPATPTFLNCGKRQRGELVSCFLLRIEDNMESIGRSINSALQLSKRGGGVAFLLSNIRESGAPIKRIENQSSGIIPIMKLLEDAFSYANQLGARQGAGAVYLNAHHPDILRFLDTKRENADEKIRIKTLSLGVTIPDITFELAKRNDDMYLFSPYDVERVYGVPFGDISVSEKYHEMVADARIRKHKINARAFFQTLAELQFESGYPYIMFEDTV
;
A
#
# COMPACT_ATOMS: atom_id res chain seq x y z
N LYS A 1 25.10 -18.19 44.59
CA LYS A 1 24.70 -17.95 43.18
C LYS A 1 23.17 -17.81 43.23
N ASN A 2 22.69 -16.65 43.62
CA ASN A 2 21.25 -16.30 43.60
C ASN A 2 20.98 -15.63 42.25
N SER A 3 20.31 -16.33 41.37
CA SER A 3 19.65 -15.73 40.23
C SER A 3 18.40 -15.03 40.79
N ALA A 4 18.43 -13.70 40.85
CA ALA A 4 17.26 -12.92 41.10
C ALA A 4 16.29 -13.17 39.93
N GLU A 5 15.20 -13.85 40.20
CA GLU A 5 14.05 -13.92 39.28
C GLU A 5 13.50 -12.51 39.12
N THR A 6 13.63 -11.98 37.92
CA THR A 6 12.89 -10.77 37.49
C THR A 6 11.40 -11.03 37.65
N PRO A 7 10.63 -10.14 38.30
CA PRO A 7 9.20 -10.34 38.47
C PRO A 7 8.53 -10.36 37.09
N ARG A 8 8.08 -11.53 36.67
CA ARG A 8 7.15 -11.63 35.54
C ARG A 8 5.91 -10.81 35.86
N PRO A 9 5.40 -9.97 34.94
CA PRO A 9 4.13 -9.32 35.16
C PRO A 9 3.11 -10.40 35.51
N ALA A 10 2.39 -10.20 36.61
CA ALA A 10 1.45 -11.18 37.16
C ALA A 10 0.54 -11.70 36.04
N ALA A 11 0.80 -12.92 35.62
CA ALA A 11 -0.05 -13.62 34.67
C ALA A 11 -1.32 -14.08 35.40
N GLY A 12 -2.17 -13.12 35.73
CA GLY A 12 -3.58 -13.39 35.93
C GLY A 12 -4.15 -13.74 34.57
N ALA A 13 -4.26 -15.02 34.27
CA ALA A 13 -4.95 -15.51 33.09
C ALA A 13 -6.45 -15.20 33.22
N THR A 14 -6.80 -13.93 33.04
CA THR A 14 -8.15 -13.56 32.68
C THR A 14 -8.28 -13.86 31.19
N GLU A 15 -9.18 -14.77 30.84
CA GLU A 15 -9.55 -15.03 29.44
C GLU A 15 -9.80 -13.68 28.76
N ALA A 16 -9.20 -13.49 27.58
CA ALA A 16 -9.41 -12.29 26.78
C ALA A 16 -10.91 -12.12 26.55
N ARG A 17 -11.49 -11.02 27.04
CA ARG A 17 -12.93 -10.77 26.86
C ARG A 17 -13.20 -10.52 25.39
N THR A 18 -14.09 -11.29 24.82
CA THR A 18 -14.59 -11.10 23.45
C THR A 18 -15.44 -9.85 23.36
N LEU A 19 -15.31 -9.13 22.24
CA LEU A 19 -16.12 -7.97 21.95
C LEU A 19 -17.57 -8.38 21.69
N ASP A 20 -18.51 -7.72 22.38
CA ASP A 20 -19.94 -7.90 22.09
C ASP A 20 -20.32 -7.06 20.85
N TYR A 21 -20.32 -7.72 19.69
CA TYR A 21 -20.65 -7.09 18.41
C TYR A 21 -22.10 -6.62 18.31
N HIS A 22 -23.04 -7.24 19.04
CA HIS A 22 -24.44 -6.79 19.05
C HIS A 22 -24.59 -5.45 19.78
N ALA A 23 -24.01 -5.34 20.98
CA ALA A 23 -24.00 -4.08 21.72
C ALA A 23 -23.28 -2.99 20.94
N LEU A 24 -22.15 -3.32 20.29
CA LEU A 24 -21.38 -2.39 19.48
C LEU A 24 -22.16 -1.90 18.26
N ASN A 25 -22.82 -2.79 17.53
CA ASN A 25 -23.64 -2.41 16.37
C ASN A 25 -24.81 -1.51 16.77
N ALA A 26 -25.43 -1.75 17.93
CA ALA A 26 -26.47 -0.86 18.43
C ALA A 26 -25.95 0.56 18.72
N MET A 27 -24.71 0.67 19.23
CA MET A 27 -24.05 1.96 19.48
C MET A 27 -23.59 2.67 18.21
N LEU A 28 -23.29 1.91 17.14
CA LEU A 28 -22.85 2.45 15.84
C LEU A 28 -24.01 2.88 14.94
N ASN A 29 -25.25 2.70 15.36
CA ASN A 29 -26.38 3.31 14.65
C ASN A 29 -26.39 4.82 14.89
N LEU A 30 -25.77 5.55 13.96
CA LEU A 30 -25.60 7.01 14.06
C LEU A 30 -26.88 7.80 13.78
N TYR A 31 -27.94 7.14 13.32
CA TYR A 31 -29.21 7.83 13.04
C TYR A 31 -30.11 7.82 14.27
N GLY A 32 -30.62 9.00 14.63
CA GLY A 32 -31.67 9.13 15.64
C GLY A 32 -33.03 8.68 15.12
N ALA A 33 -34.03 8.64 15.98
CA ALA A 33 -35.39 8.24 15.66
C ALA A 33 -36.02 9.08 14.53
N ASN A 34 -35.55 10.31 14.35
CA ASN A 34 -36.00 11.24 13.31
C ASN A 34 -35.11 11.24 12.05
N GLY A 35 -34.19 10.30 11.90
CA GLY A 35 -33.25 10.24 10.78
C GLY A 35 -32.09 11.24 10.86
N GLU A 36 -31.91 11.94 11.98
CA GLU A 36 -30.81 12.87 12.18
C GLU A 36 -29.48 12.15 12.46
N LEU A 37 -28.40 12.62 11.86
CA LEU A 37 -27.05 12.08 12.09
C LEU A 37 -26.51 12.54 13.44
N GLN A 38 -26.22 11.59 14.34
CA GLN A 38 -25.72 11.83 15.71
C GLN A 38 -24.26 11.42 15.83
N LEU A 39 -23.33 12.30 15.45
CA LEU A 39 -21.88 12.04 15.48
C LEU A 39 -21.32 11.80 16.88
N ASP A 40 -21.96 12.29 17.93
CA ASP A 40 -21.53 12.07 19.31
C ASP A 40 -21.65 10.59 19.73
N LYS A 41 -22.53 9.81 19.12
CA LYS A 41 -22.64 8.37 19.34
C LYS A 41 -21.38 7.64 18.91
N ASP A 42 -20.73 8.08 17.83
CA ASP A 42 -19.49 7.45 17.35
C ASP A 42 -18.33 7.64 18.33
N ARG A 43 -18.21 8.83 18.94
CA ARG A 43 -17.24 9.09 20.02
C ARG A 43 -17.50 8.25 21.25
N GLU A 44 -18.77 8.11 21.65
CA GLU A 44 -19.15 7.28 22.80
C GLU A 44 -18.88 5.80 22.50
N ALA A 45 -19.16 5.32 21.29
CA ALA A 45 -18.81 3.97 20.85
C ALA A 45 -17.30 3.70 20.94
N ALA A 46 -16.46 4.66 20.51
CA ALA A 46 -15.00 4.57 20.64
C ALA A 46 -14.57 4.48 22.10
N ARG A 47 -15.18 5.30 22.97
CA ARG A 47 -14.91 5.29 24.41
C ARG A 47 -15.28 3.98 25.06
N GLN A 48 -16.47 3.46 24.77
CA GLN A 48 -16.94 2.16 25.31
C GLN A 48 -16.08 1.00 24.83
N TYR A 49 -15.71 0.98 23.57
CA TYR A 49 -14.76 -0.01 23.02
C TYR A 49 -13.44 0.01 23.80
N PHE A 50 -12.87 1.19 24.04
CA PHE A 50 -11.65 1.32 24.81
C PHE A 50 -11.82 0.79 26.24
N LEU A 51 -12.87 1.20 26.95
CA LEU A 51 -13.07 0.84 28.37
C LEU A 51 -13.41 -0.63 28.55
N GLN A 52 -14.25 -1.20 27.70
CA GLN A 52 -14.78 -2.55 27.87
C GLN A 52 -13.89 -3.62 27.26
N HIS A 53 -13.13 -3.30 26.22
CA HIS A 53 -12.29 -4.25 25.52
C HIS A 53 -10.80 -3.95 25.63
N VAL A 54 -10.36 -2.80 25.16
CA VAL A 54 -8.92 -2.50 25.06
C VAL A 54 -8.26 -2.43 26.44
N ASN A 55 -8.83 -1.63 27.32
CA ASN A 55 -8.24 -1.39 28.66
C ASN A 55 -8.18 -2.69 29.47
N GLN A 56 -9.16 -3.57 29.33
CA GLN A 56 -9.21 -4.86 30.05
C GLN A 56 -8.24 -5.91 29.49
N ASN A 57 -7.84 -5.76 28.24
CA ASN A 57 -6.87 -6.65 27.58
C ASN A 57 -5.48 -6.01 27.43
N THR A 58 -5.22 -4.88 28.09
CA THR A 58 -3.90 -4.21 28.08
C THR A 58 -3.03 -4.74 29.21
N VAL A 59 -1.75 -4.99 28.91
CA VAL A 59 -0.74 -5.30 29.92
C VAL A 59 -0.31 -4.00 30.59
N PHE A 60 -0.36 -3.93 31.92
CA PHE A 60 0.03 -2.78 32.69
C PHE A 60 1.40 -2.99 33.31
N PHE A 61 2.20 -1.92 33.34
CA PHE A 61 3.51 -1.86 33.97
C PHE A 61 3.51 -0.77 35.05
N HIS A 62 4.35 -0.93 36.08
CA HIS A 62 4.41 0.03 37.19
C HIS A 62 5.11 1.33 36.79
N SER A 63 6.03 1.28 35.84
CA SER A 63 6.75 2.43 35.32
C SER A 63 7.04 2.31 33.83
N LEU A 64 7.38 3.43 33.19
CA LEU A 64 7.83 3.43 31.79
C LEU A 64 9.16 2.66 31.66
N GLU A 65 10.06 2.78 32.63
CA GLU A 65 11.34 2.08 32.63
C GLU A 65 11.13 0.57 32.59
N GLU A 66 10.33 0.03 33.53
CA GLU A 66 9.98 -1.40 33.55
C GLU A 66 9.34 -1.85 32.22
N LYS A 67 8.47 -1.03 31.66
CA LYS A 67 7.82 -1.33 30.39
C LYS A 67 8.82 -1.41 29.25
N LEU A 68 9.70 -0.42 29.09
CA LEU A 68 10.69 -0.40 28.01
C LEU A 68 11.72 -1.52 28.15
N ASP A 69 12.20 -1.78 29.36
CA ASP A 69 13.12 -2.89 29.64
C ASP A 69 12.48 -4.22 29.27
N TYR A 70 11.26 -4.48 29.71
CA TYR A 70 10.52 -5.68 29.37
C TYR A 70 10.33 -5.83 27.85
N LEU A 71 9.91 -4.78 27.15
CA LEU A 71 9.64 -4.84 25.73
C LEU A 71 10.92 -5.03 24.89
N VAL A 72 12.06 -4.58 25.37
CA VAL A 72 13.36 -4.84 24.74
C VAL A 72 13.84 -6.26 25.03
N GLU A 73 13.81 -6.70 26.29
CA GLU A 73 14.22 -8.04 26.69
C GLU A 73 13.41 -9.15 26.01
N GLU A 74 12.11 -8.98 25.92
CA GLU A 74 11.19 -9.92 25.26
C GLU A 74 11.12 -9.77 23.73
N GLN A 75 12.03 -9.00 23.13
CA GLN A 75 12.18 -8.84 21.67
C GLN A 75 10.97 -8.19 20.96
N TYR A 76 10.23 -7.34 21.67
CA TYR A 76 9.18 -6.53 21.07
C TYR A 76 9.68 -5.23 20.46
N TYR A 77 10.61 -4.54 21.15
CA TYR A 77 11.21 -3.27 20.72
C TYR A 77 12.66 -3.43 20.27
N GLU A 78 13.09 -2.56 19.36
CA GLU A 78 14.48 -2.48 18.91
C GLU A 78 15.35 -1.76 19.96
N ALA A 79 16.29 -2.46 20.57
CA ALA A 79 17.21 -1.89 21.56
C ALA A 79 18.11 -0.81 20.95
N GLU A 80 18.61 -1.02 19.74
CA GLU A 80 19.54 -0.12 19.06
C GLU A 80 18.90 1.25 18.75
N MET A 81 17.59 1.28 18.50
CA MET A 81 16.86 2.52 18.27
C MET A 81 16.73 3.31 19.58
N LEU A 82 16.33 2.66 20.66
CA LEU A 82 16.19 3.30 21.97
C LEU A 82 17.54 3.76 22.56
N ALA A 83 18.62 3.04 22.27
CA ALA A 83 19.97 3.39 22.72
C ALA A 83 20.49 4.72 22.12
N GLN A 84 19.85 5.27 21.11
CA GLN A 84 20.20 6.59 20.56
C GLN A 84 19.77 7.75 21.45
N TYR A 85 18.99 7.48 22.50
CA TYR A 85 18.42 8.48 23.40
C TYR A 85 18.68 8.18 24.85
N SER A 86 18.76 9.22 25.68
CA SER A 86 18.75 9.04 27.12
C SER A 86 17.35 8.61 27.60
N PHE A 87 17.29 7.80 28.66
CA PHE A 87 16.01 7.44 29.25
C PHE A 87 15.22 8.66 29.70
N ALA A 88 15.90 9.67 30.25
CA ALA A 88 15.26 10.93 30.67
C ALA A 88 14.55 11.64 29.50
N PHE A 89 15.17 11.65 28.33
CA PHE A 89 14.54 12.21 27.13
C PHE A 89 13.34 11.38 26.69
N VAL A 90 13.48 10.06 26.60
CA VAL A 90 12.38 9.15 26.21
C VAL A 90 11.19 9.33 27.16
N LYS A 91 11.44 9.37 28.47
CA LYS A 91 10.41 9.62 29.48
C LYS A 91 9.67 10.95 29.24
N ALA A 92 10.44 12.03 29.03
CA ALA A 92 9.86 13.35 28.76
C ALA A 92 9.01 13.35 27.47
N LEU A 93 9.42 12.61 26.44
CA LEU A 93 8.68 12.48 25.19
C LEU A 93 7.33 11.74 25.38
N PHE A 94 7.33 10.66 26.15
CA PHE A 94 6.10 9.96 26.52
C PHE A 94 5.17 10.84 27.35
N GLU A 95 5.71 11.59 28.32
CA GLU A 95 4.94 12.56 29.11
C GLU A 95 4.32 13.64 28.22
N GLN A 96 5.05 14.15 27.22
CA GLN A 96 4.54 15.09 26.22
C GLN A 96 3.36 14.49 25.43
N ALA A 97 3.49 13.27 24.95
CA ALA A 97 2.43 12.59 24.20
C ALA A 97 1.17 12.39 25.05
N TYR A 98 1.33 11.90 26.29
CA TYR A 98 0.21 11.66 27.19
C TYR A 98 -0.46 12.95 27.70
N ALA A 99 0.25 14.07 27.73
CA ALA A 99 -0.31 15.38 28.10
C ALA A 99 -1.43 15.85 27.14
N TYR A 100 -1.43 15.39 25.91
CA TYR A 100 -2.52 15.64 24.94
C TYR A 100 -3.85 15.00 25.33
N LYS A 101 -3.84 14.00 26.21
CA LYS A 101 -5.05 13.25 26.60
C LYS A 101 -5.83 12.77 25.37
N PHE A 102 -5.11 12.23 24.39
CA PHE A 102 -5.66 11.82 23.10
C PHE A 102 -6.90 10.93 23.24
N ARG A 103 -7.88 11.18 22.38
CA ARG A 103 -9.09 10.38 22.24
C ARG A 103 -9.40 10.20 20.77
N PHE A 104 -9.71 8.96 20.36
CA PHE A 104 -10.15 8.72 19.01
C PHE A 104 -11.48 9.43 18.73
N PRO A 105 -11.58 10.18 17.61
CA PRO A 105 -12.81 10.89 17.26
C PRO A 105 -13.92 9.96 16.75
N SER A 106 -13.55 8.74 16.32
CA SER A 106 -14.48 7.78 15.76
C SER A 106 -14.20 6.35 16.27
N PHE A 107 -15.24 5.52 16.30
CA PHE A 107 -15.10 4.10 16.61
C PHE A 107 -14.20 3.38 15.61
N LEU A 108 -14.41 3.63 14.30
CA LEU A 108 -13.62 3.01 13.24
C LEU A 108 -12.11 3.28 13.40
N GLY A 109 -11.76 4.51 13.76
CA GLY A 109 -10.37 4.89 14.04
C GLY A 109 -9.77 4.11 15.21
N ALA A 110 -10.49 4.03 16.33
CA ALA A 110 -10.06 3.27 17.50
C ALA A 110 -9.94 1.77 17.19
N PHE A 111 -10.96 1.20 16.59
CA PHE A 111 -11.01 -0.21 16.23
C PHE A 111 -9.86 -0.59 15.28
N LYS A 112 -9.66 0.20 14.22
CA LYS A 112 -8.60 -0.05 13.23
C LYS A 112 -7.21 0.06 13.85
N TYR A 113 -7.00 1.05 14.72
CA TYR A 113 -5.73 1.18 15.43
C TYR A 113 -5.41 -0.05 16.28
N TYR A 114 -6.33 -0.46 17.17
CA TYR A 114 -6.10 -1.56 18.08
C TYR A 114 -6.11 -2.93 17.42
N THR A 115 -6.82 -3.12 16.33
CA THR A 115 -6.80 -4.40 15.59
C THR A 115 -5.60 -4.56 14.69
N SER A 116 -5.09 -3.46 14.10
CA SER A 116 -4.10 -3.54 13.01
C SER A 116 -2.75 -2.90 13.29
N TYR A 117 -2.66 -1.88 14.16
CA TYR A 117 -1.44 -1.07 14.30
C TYR A 117 -0.70 -1.26 15.63
N THR A 118 -1.43 -1.41 16.72
CA THR A 118 -0.81 -1.47 18.05
C THR A 118 0.04 -2.73 18.22
N LEU A 119 1.07 -2.62 19.05
CA LEU A 119 1.86 -3.78 19.46
C LEU A 119 1.02 -4.66 20.37
N LYS A 120 1.02 -5.96 20.11
CA LYS A 120 0.35 -6.99 20.91
C LYS A 120 1.35 -8.04 21.39
N THR A 121 0.96 -8.79 22.40
CA THR A 121 1.66 -10.01 22.76
C THR A 121 1.75 -10.97 21.56
N PHE A 122 2.77 -11.83 21.50
CA PHE A 122 2.99 -12.74 20.36
C PHE A 122 1.81 -13.69 20.11
N ASP A 123 1.00 -13.96 21.13
CA ASP A 123 -0.26 -14.72 20.99
C ASP A 123 -1.44 -13.86 20.46
N GLY A 124 -1.21 -12.56 20.26
CA GLY A 124 -2.20 -11.62 19.75
C GLY A 124 -3.34 -11.24 20.69
N LYS A 125 -3.32 -11.72 21.95
CA LYS A 125 -4.46 -11.59 22.87
C LYS A 125 -4.48 -10.32 23.70
N ARG A 126 -3.31 -9.73 23.95
CA ARG A 126 -3.19 -8.56 24.84
C ARG A 126 -2.45 -7.43 24.18
N TYR A 127 -2.82 -6.18 24.53
CA TYR A 127 -2.23 -4.97 24.03
C TYR A 127 -1.04 -4.54 24.90
N LEU A 128 0.05 -4.18 24.24
CA LEU A 128 1.29 -3.68 24.88
C LEU A 128 1.48 -2.19 24.70
N GLU A 129 0.76 -1.57 23.76
CA GLU A 129 0.85 -0.14 23.46
C GLU A 129 -0.52 0.51 23.44
N ARG A 130 -0.57 1.78 23.87
CA ARG A 130 -1.62 2.73 23.53
C ARG A 130 -1.20 3.57 22.32
N TYR A 131 -2.11 4.38 21.80
CA TYR A 131 -1.83 5.25 20.65
C TYR A 131 -0.63 6.17 20.90
N GLU A 132 -0.56 6.78 22.09
CA GLU A 132 0.54 7.65 22.49
C GLU A 132 1.89 6.92 22.50
N ASP A 133 1.92 5.69 22.95
CA ASP A 133 3.13 4.85 22.94
C ASP A 133 3.61 4.62 21.51
N ARG A 134 2.68 4.26 20.61
CA ARG A 134 2.99 4.02 19.19
C ARG A 134 3.51 5.29 18.53
N VAL A 135 2.91 6.43 18.80
CA VAL A 135 3.36 7.74 18.29
C VAL A 135 4.79 8.04 18.74
N CYS A 136 5.11 7.83 20.01
CA CYS A 136 6.47 8.03 20.53
C CYS A 136 7.48 7.12 19.85
N MET A 137 7.17 5.83 19.66
CA MET A 137 8.06 4.90 19.01
C MET A 137 8.30 5.24 17.54
N VAL A 138 7.27 5.72 16.84
CA VAL A 138 7.38 6.25 15.47
C VAL A 138 8.29 7.48 15.43
N ALA A 139 8.05 8.43 16.31
CA ALA A 139 8.84 9.67 16.37
C ALA A 139 10.33 9.40 16.67
N LEU A 140 10.61 8.56 17.65
CA LEU A 140 11.99 8.18 18.00
C LEU A 140 12.71 7.47 16.83
N THR A 141 12.01 6.58 16.15
CA THR A 141 12.57 5.85 15.00
C THR A 141 12.92 6.77 13.84
N LEU A 142 11.99 7.67 13.49
CA LEU A 142 12.18 8.59 12.37
C LEU A 142 13.20 9.68 12.65
N ALA A 143 13.28 10.14 13.90
CA ALA A 143 14.19 11.20 14.31
C ALA A 143 15.65 10.76 14.41
N ARG A 144 15.93 9.46 14.56
CA ARG A 144 17.29 8.88 14.53
C ARG A 144 18.29 9.60 15.45
N GLY A 145 17.87 9.89 16.69
CA GLY A 145 18.70 10.56 17.70
C GLY A 145 18.51 12.07 17.77
N ASP A 146 17.78 12.69 16.83
CA ASP A 146 17.45 14.12 16.90
C ASP A 146 16.27 14.34 17.84
N GLU A 147 16.57 14.81 19.04
CA GLU A 147 15.58 15.04 20.10
C GLU A 147 14.56 16.14 19.74
N ALA A 148 14.99 17.18 19.03
CA ALA A 148 14.11 18.28 18.64
C ALA A 148 13.09 17.80 17.57
N LEU A 149 13.56 17.02 16.60
CA LEU A 149 12.72 16.41 15.59
C LEU A 149 11.74 15.41 16.22
N ALA A 150 12.17 14.58 17.17
CA ALA A 150 11.29 13.64 17.87
C ALA A 150 10.13 14.33 18.57
N LYS A 151 10.39 15.42 19.28
CA LYS A 151 9.35 16.25 19.93
C LYS A 151 8.37 16.84 18.92
N SER A 152 8.87 17.40 17.83
CA SER A 152 8.05 17.96 16.76
C SER A 152 7.16 16.89 16.12
N LEU A 153 7.71 15.70 15.83
CA LEU A 153 6.94 14.60 15.25
C LEU A 153 5.80 14.13 16.17
N VAL A 154 6.02 14.06 17.48
CA VAL A 154 4.96 13.71 18.43
C VAL A 154 3.81 14.71 18.34
N ASP A 155 4.13 16.01 18.35
CA ASP A 155 3.11 17.07 18.27
C ASP A 155 2.35 17.04 16.95
N GLU A 156 3.03 16.85 15.83
CA GLU A 156 2.42 16.80 14.51
C GLU A 156 1.50 15.57 14.32
N ILE A 157 1.93 14.41 14.80
CA ILE A 157 1.16 13.17 14.66
C ILE A 157 -0.07 13.19 15.58
N ILE A 158 0.10 13.53 16.86
CA ILE A 158 -1.03 13.53 17.82
C ILE A 158 -2.09 14.57 17.46
N SER A 159 -1.66 15.74 16.98
CA SER A 159 -2.59 16.78 16.53
C SER A 159 -3.26 16.49 15.19
N GLY A 160 -2.87 15.42 14.50
CA GLY A 160 -3.43 15.01 13.21
C GLY A 160 -2.94 15.84 12.02
N ARG A 161 -1.91 16.66 12.19
CA ARG A 161 -1.31 17.42 11.07
C ARG A 161 -0.38 16.60 10.21
N PHE A 162 0.19 15.53 10.76
CA PHE A 162 0.99 14.56 10.03
C PHE A 162 0.50 13.14 10.32
N GLN A 163 0.18 12.39 9.27
CA GLN A 163 -0.16 10.98 9.36
C GLN A 163 0.91 10.16 8.65
N PRO A 164 1.73 9.40 9.37
CA PRO A 164 2.67 8.48 8.74
C PRO A 164 1.97 7.43 7.89
N ALA A 165 2.64 6.97 6.84
CA ALA A 165 2.15 5.85 6.03
C ALA A 165 1.94 4.59 6.90
N THR A 166 1.00 3.74 6.51
CA THR A 166 0.66 2.51 7.24
C THR A 166 1.88 1.69 7.68
N PRO A 167 2.85 1.36 6.81
CA PRO A 167 3.97 0.52 7.25
C PRO A 167 4.91 1.26 8.20
N THR A 168 5.10 2.54 8.03
CA THR A 168 5.90 3.37 8.95
C THR A 168 5.27 3.35 10.34
N PHE A 169 3.98 3.68 10.42
CA PHE A 169 3.24 3.72 11.68
C PHE A 169 3.15 2.34 12.36
N LEU A 170 2.98 1.28 11.55
CA LEU A 170 2.88 -0.09 12.05
C LEU A 170 4.22 -0.63 12.57
N ASN A 171 5.32 -0.37 11.88
CA ASN A 171 6.56 -1.12 12.05
C ASN A 171 7.66 -0.38 12.83
N CYS A 172 7.61 0.95 12.94
CA CYS A 172 8.66 1.71 13.61
C CYS A 172 8.92 1.23 15.03
N GLY A 173 10.18 0.99 15.34
CA GLY A 173 10.65 0.60 16.68
C GLY A 173 10.33 -0.82 17.10
N LYS A 174 9.59 -1.60 16.32
CA LYS A 174 9.32 -3.02 16.60
C LYS A 174 10.51 -3.89 16.16
N ARG A 175 10.89 -4.85 16.98
CA ARG A 175 11.95 -5.81 16.64
C ARG A 175 11.52 -6.77 15.54
N GLN A 176 10.34 -7.36 15.67
CA GLN A 176 9.71 -8.19 14.65
C GLN A 176 8.88 -7.30 13.75
N ARG A 177 9.39 -6.92 12.58
CA ARG A 177 8.72 -5.97 11.71
C ARG A 177 8.92 -6.24 10.23
N GLY A 178 8.00 -5.70 9.43
CA GLY A 178 8.17 -5.53 7.99
C GLY A 178 8.96 -4.24 7.66
N GLU A 179 8.93 -3.86 6.40
CA GLU A 179 9.56 -2.61 5.93
C GLU A 179 8.79 -1.37 6.40
N LEU A 180 9.46 -0.22 6.38
CA LEU A 180 8.84 1.06 6.73
C LEU A 180 8.14 1.74 5.54
N VAL A 181 8.28 1.21 4.34
CA VAL A 181 7.64 1.65 3.12
C VAL A 181 6.71 0.56 2.58
N SER A 182 5.61 0.95 1.92
CA SER A 182 4.61 0.01 1.44
C SER A 182 4.49 -0.06 -0.07
N CYS A 183 5.07 0.89 -0.80
CA CYS A 183 4.86 1.01 -2.24
C CYS A 183 6.19 0.94 -2.97
N PHE A 184 6.27 0.00 -3.91
CA PHE A 184 7.43 -0.22 -4.75
C PHE A 184 6.99 -0.16 -6.20
N LEU A 185 7.55 0.79 -6.94
CA LEU A 185 7.25 1.02 -8.35
C LEU A 185 8.43 0.57 -9.18
N LEU A 186 8.21 -0.36 -10.08
CA LEU A 186 9.23 -0.99 -10.89
C LEU A 186 8.87 -0.94 -12.37
N ARG A 187 9.88 -0.87 -13.22
CA ARG A 187 9.74 -1.03 -14.67
C ARG A 187 10.23 -2.40 -15.08
N ILE A 188 9.61 -2.97 -16.11
CA ILE A 188 10.08 -4.19 -16.74
C ILE A 188 10.62 -3.80 -18.11
N GLU A 189 11.88 -4.11 -18.35
CA GLU A 189 12.49 -3.95 -19.66
C GLU A 189 12.19 -5.15 -20.56
N ASP A 190 12.27 -4.95 -21.87
CA ASP A 190 11.85 -5.90 -22.89
C ASP A 190 12.89 -7.01 -23.14
N ASN A 191 13.23 -7.74 -22.08
CA ASN A 191 14.13 -8.88 -22.12
C ASN A 191 13.81 -9.89 -21.01
N MET A 192 14.18 -11.14 -21.23
CA MET A 192 13.86 -12.25 -20.33
C MET A 192 14.50 -12.08 -18.94
N GLU A 193 15.69 -11.51 -18.84
CA GLU A 193 16.36 -11.27 -17.58
C GLU A 193 15.59 -10.26 -16.70
N SER A 194 15.15 -9.15 -17.29
CA SER A 194 14.33 -8.15 -16.59
C SER A 194 12.98 -8.72 -16.16
N ILE A 195 12.32 -9.51 -17.02
CA ILE A 195 11.07 -10.18 -16.70
C ILE A 195 11.27 -11.14 -15.50
N GLY A 196 12.30 -11.98 -15.55
CA GLY A 196 12.60 -12.91 -14.46
C GLY A 196 12.94 -12.20 -13.14
N ARG A 197 13.73 -11.13 -13.22
CA ARG A 197 14.06 -10.28 -12.06
C ARG A 197 12.81 -9.64 -11.45
N SER A 198 11.87 -9.22 -12.28
CA SER A 198 10.60 -8.61 -11.84
C SER A 198 9.73 -9.60 -11.08
N ILE A 199 9.65 -10.85 -11.53
CA ILE A 199 8.93 -11.91 -10.81
C ILE A 199 9.56 -12.16 -9.45
N ASN A 200 10.89 -12.25 -9.37
CA ASN A 200 11.59 -12.38 -8.09
C ASN A 200 11.35 -11.18 -7.17
N SER A 201 11.38 -9.95 -7.71
CA SER A 201 11.07 -8.74 -6.95
C SER A 201 9.65 -8.75 -6.42
N ALA A 202 8.67 -9.18 -7.21
CA ALA A 202 7.28 -9.33 -6.78
C ALA A 202 7.17 -10.26 -5.56
N LEU A 203 7.83 -11.41 -5.59
CA LEU A 203 7.85 -12.37 -4.49
C LEU A 203 8.49 -11.78 -3.23
N GLN A 204 9.69 -11.20 -3.36
CA GLN A 204 10.47 -10.72 -2.21
C GLN A 204 9.85 -9.50 -1.54
N LEU A 205 9.34 -8.55 -2.31
CA LEU A 205 8.74 -7.32 -1.78
C LEU A 205 7.35 -7.60 -1.20
N SER A 206 6.55 -8.45 -1.87
CA SER A 206 5.24 -8.85 -1.37
C SER A 206 5.33 -9.63 -0.06
N LYS A 207 6.31 -10.54 0.07
CA LYS A 207 6.60 -11.26 1.33
C LYS A 207 6.80 -10.33 2.52
N ARG A 208 7.37 -9.15 2.28
CA ARG A 208 7.61 -8.13 3.32
C ARG A 208 6.41 -7.20 3.56
N GLY A 209 5.27 -7.48 2.94
CA GLY A 209 4.04 -6.70 3.09
C GLY A 209 3.98 -5.45 2.21
N GLY A 210 4.87 -5.31 1.22
CA GLY A 210 4.87 -4.23 0.25
C GLY A 210 3.84 -4.42 -0.86
N GLY A 211 3.18 -3.35 -1.28
CA GLY A 211 2.46 -3.28 -2.54
C GLY A 211 3.44 -2.99 -3.68
N VAL A 212 3.35 -3.74 -4.76
CA VAL A 212 4.30 -3.62 -5.87
C VAL A 212 3.54 -3.33 -7.16
N ALA A 213 3.98 -2.32 -7.89
CA ALA A 213 3.45 -1.99 -9.20
C ALA A 213 4.52 -2.08 -10.27
N PHE A 214 4.14 -2.61 -11.43
CA PHE A 214 5.02 -2.74 -12.58
C PHE A 214 4.49 -1.94 -13.77
N LEU A 215 5.37 -1.16 -14.38
CA LEU A 215 5.10 -0.54 -15.68
C LEU A 215 5.49 -1.52 -16.79
N LEU A 216 4.51 -1.90 -17.62
CA LEU A 216 4.69 -2.87 -18.70
C LEU A 216 4.91 -2.22 -20.07
N SER A 217 4.90 -0.89 -20.16
CA SER A 217 4.88 -0.14 -21.42
C SER A 217 6.08 -0.42 -22.33
N ASN A 218 7.20 -0.85 -21.77
CA ASN A 218 8.41 -1.16 -22.55
C ASN A 218 8.40 -2.55 -23.18
N ILE A 219 7.48 -3.43 -22.77
CA ILE A 219 7.36 -4.78 -23.31
C ILE A 219 6.74 -4.71 -24.71
N ARG A 220 7.35 -5.41 -25.67
CA ARG A 220 6.81 -5.49 -27.01
C ARG A 220 5.42 -6.14 -27.04
N GLU A 221 4.61 -5.68 -27.97
CA GLU A 221 3.24 -6.15 -28.16
C GLU A 221 3.18 -7.58 -28.69
N SER A 222 2.01 -8.20 -28.56
CA SER A 222 1.70 -9.47 -29.21
C SER A 222 1.89 -9.37 -30.73
N GLY A 223 2.57 -10.35 -31.30
CA GLY A 223 2.89 -10.39 -32.72
C GLY A 223 4.16 -9.64 -33.13
N ALA A 224 4.81 -8.89 -32.23
CA ALA A 224 6.08 -8.27 -32.52
C ALA A 224 7.19 -9.30 -32.80
N PRO A 225 8.24 -8.91 -33.57
CA PRO A 225 9.32 -9.85 -33.89
C PRO A 225 10.20 -10.16 -32.67
N ILE A 226 10.70 -11.40 -32.64
CA ILE A 226 11.79 -11.81 -31.76
C ILE A 226 12.94 -12.31 -32.63
N LYS A 227 14.15 -11.78 -32.43
CA LYS A 227 15.31 -12.11 -33.25
C LYS A 227 15.04 -11.97 -34.76
N ARG A 228 14.29 -10.93 -35.14
CA ARG A 228 13.83 -10.66 -36.52
C ARG A 228 12.83 -11.65 -37.11
N ILE A 229 12.30 -12.58 -36.31
CA ILE A 229 11.23 -13.51 -36.75
C ILE A 229 9.90 -12.84 -36.34
N GLU A 230 9.06 -12.56 -37.34
CA GLU A 230 7.75 -11.92 -37.14
C GLU A 230 6.77 -12.83 -36.35
N ASN A 231 5.78 -12.22 -35.73
CA ASN A 231 4.69 -12.90 -35.01
C ASN A 231 5.14 -13.83 -33.88
N GLN A 232 6.28 -13.56 -33.23
CA GLN A 232 6.82 -14.44 -32.19
C GLN A 232 6.46 -13.96 -30.77
N SER A 233 6.27 -12.67 -30.53
CA SER A 233 5.94 -12.16 -29.21
C SER A 233 4.53 -12.54 -28.78
N SER A 234 4.38 -12.97 -27.54
CA SER A 234 3.07 -13.21 -26.90
C SER A 234 2.48 -11.96 -26.25
N GLY A 235 3.21 -10.86 -26.23
CA GLY A 235 2.79 -9.58 -25.63
C GLY A 235 2.82 -9.58 -24.10
N ILE A 236 2.02 -8.70 -23.49
CA ILE A 236 2.04 -8.44 -22.05
C ILE A 236 1.21 -9.43 -21.21
N ILE A 237 0.18 -10.05 -21.77
CA ILE A 237 -0.77 -10.86 -21.01
C ILE A 237 -0.10 -12.03 -20.27
N PRO A 238 0.79 -12.82 -20.88
CA PRO A 238 1.48 -13.91 -20.17
C PRO A 238 2.34 -13.41 -19.00
N ILE A 239 2.95 -12.22 -19.13
CA ILE A 239 3.74 -11.61 -18.05
C ILE A 239 2.82 -11.20 -16.89
N MET A 240 1.65 -10.65 -17.18
CA MET A 240 0.63 -10.34 -16.17
C MET A 240 0.20 -11.58 -15.40
N LYS A 241 0.02 -12.71 -16.08
CA LYS A 241 -0.31 -14.00 -15.44
C LYS A 241 0.80 -14.47 -14.49
N LEU A 242 2.05 -14.41 -14.90
CA LEU A 242 3.19 -14.75 -14.04
C LEU A 242 3.27 -13.87 -12.79
N LEU A 243 3.02 -12.58 -12.95
CA LEU A 243 3.01 -11.64 -11.82
C LEU A 243 1.83 -11.92 -10.88
N GLU A 244 0.64 -12.19 -11.42
CA GLU A 244 -0.53 -12.54 -10.62
C GLU A 244 -0.28 -13.77 -9.74
N ASP A 245 0.29 -14.83 -10.34
CA ASP A 245 0.62 -16.06 -9.63
C ASP A 245 1.70 -15.81 -8.55
N ALA A 246 2.71 -14.99 -8.85
CA ALA A 246 3.75 -14.61 -7.91
C ALA A 246 3.16 -13.88 -6.68
N PHE A 247 2.27 -12.93 -6.88
CA PHE A 247 1.60 -12.22 -5.78
C PHE A 247 0.66 -13.13 -4.99
N SER A 248 -0.09 -14.00 -5.66
CA SER A 248 -0.96 -14.97 -5.00
C SER A 248 -0.18 -15.93 -4.11
N TYR A 249 0.98 -16.39 -4.58
CA TYR A 249 1.87 -17.24 -3.78
C TYR A 249 2.39 -16.51 -2.54
N ALA A 250 2.89 -15.29 -2.68
CA ALA A 250 3.44 -14.50 -1.58
C ALA A 250 2.40 -14.15 -0.51
N ASN A 251 1.14 -13.98 -0.90
CA ASN A 251 0.02 -13.74 0.03
C ASN A 251 -0.17 -14.83 1.07
N GLN A 252 0.20 -16.05 0.77
CA GLN A 252 0.03 -17.19 1.68
C GLN A 252 1.07 -17.19 2.82
N LEU A 253 2.11 -16.36 2.72
CA LEU A 253 3.27 -16.38 3.63
C LEU A 253 3.27 -15.22 4.63
N GLY A 254 2.36 -14.27 4.55
CA GLY A 254 2.39 -13.05 5.37
C GLY A 254 1.07 -12.69 6.06
N ALA A 255 1.19 -11.91 7.12
CA ALA A 255 0.05 -11.40 7.89
C ALA A 255 -0.76 -10.31 7.14
N ARG A 256 -0.18 -9.72 6.07
CA ARG A 256 -0.81 -8.75 5.19
C ARG A 256 -0.88 -9.33 3.79
N GLN A 257 -2.05 -9.23 3.16
CA GLN A 257 -2.19 -9.65 1.76
C GLN A 257 -1.29 -8.81 0.86
N GLY A 258 -0.44 -9.47 0.06
CA GLY A 258 0.33 -8.82 -0.97
C GLY A 258 -0.61 -8.28 -2.05
N ALA A 259 -0.35 -7.06 -2.48
CA ALA A 259 -1.11 -6.41 -3.54
C ALA A 259 -0.17 -6.08 -4.68
N GLY A 260 -0.57 -6.45 -5.89
CA GLY A 260 0.13 -6.14 -7.12
C GLY A 260 -0.71 -5.25 -8.03
N ALA A 261 -0.03 -4.37 -8.76
CA ALA A 261 -0.64 -3.58 -9.82
C ALA A 261 0.25 -3.61 -11.06
N VAL A 262 -0.38 -3.51 -12.22
CA VAL A 262 0.31 -3.38 -13.50
C VAL A 262 -0.23 -2.18 -14.26
N TYR A 263 0.68 -1.39 -14.83
CA TYR A 263 0.37 -0.17 -15.57
C TYR A 263 0.81 -0.30 -17.02
N LEU A 264 -0.02 0.24 -17.92
CA LEU A 264 0.27 0.26 -19.35
C LEU A 264 -0.06 1.64 -19.92
N ASN A 265 0.80 2.12 -20.82
CA ASN A 265 0.52 3.35 -21.56
C ASN A 265 -0.70 3.15 -22.49
N ALA A 266 -1.57 4.15 -22.55
CA ALA A 266 -2.74 4.15 -23.40
C ALA A 266 -2.41 3.93 -24.90
N HIS A 267 -1.22 4.29 -25.32
CA HIS A 267 -0.75 4.14 -26.71
C HIS A 267 0.03 2.85 -26.98
N HIS A 268 0.04 1.91 -26.03
CA HIS A 268 0.59 0.58 -26.26
C HIS A 268 -0.34 -0.26 -27.14
N PRO A 269 0.17 -1.02 -28.13
CA PRO A 269 -0.68 -1.83 -29.02
C PRO A 269 -1.56 -2.88 -28.33
N ASP A 270 -1.14 -3.39 -27.18
CA ASP A 270 -1.92 -4.36 -26.41
C ASP A 270 -2.96 -3.73 -25.45
N ILE A 271 -3.18 -2.40 -25.51
CA ILE A 271 -4.03 -1.71 -24.51
C ILE A 271 -5.44 -2.28 -24.42
N LEU A 272 -6.09 -2.58 -25.52
CA LEU A 272 -7.44 -3.15 -25.50
C LEU A 272 -7.46 -4.57 -24.92
N ARG A 273 -6.47 -5.38 -25.25
CA ARG A 273 -6.32 -6.73 -24.68
C ARG A 273 -6.02 -6.67 -23.17
N PHE A 274 -5.21 -5.71 -22.75
CA PHE A 274 -4.94 -5.42 -21.35
C PHE A 274 -6.23 -5.11 -20.58
N LEU A 275 -7.08 -4.24 -21.11
CA LEU A 275 -8.36 -3.89 -20.51
C LEU A 275 -9.33 -5.09 -20.48
N ASP A 276 -9.34 -5.90 -21.52
CA ASP A 276 -10.24 -7.06 -21.61
C ASP A 276 -9.96 -8.12 -20.52
N THR A 277 -8.78 -8.13 -19.92
CA THR A 277 -8.45 -9.05 -18.81
C THR A 277 -9.33 -8.86 -17.58
N LYS A 278 -9.96 -7.68 -17.43
CA LYS A 278 -10.86 -7.34 -16.31
C LYS A 278 -12.34 -7.34 -16.68
N ARG A 279 -12.69 -7.66 -17.93
CA ARG A 279 -14.08 -7.81 -18.33
C ARG A 279 -14.75 -8.92 -17.52
N GLU A 280 -16.01 -8.74 -17.17
CA GLU A 280 -16.80 -9.69 -16.41
C GLU A 280 -16.91 -11.04 -17.15
N ASN A 281 -17.00 -11.01 -18.48
CA ASN A 281 -17.08 -12.18 -19.37
C ASN A 281 -15.74 -12.56 -20.01
N ALA A 282 -14.60 -12.14 -19.46
CA ALA A 282 -13.29 -12.48 -20.02
C ALA A 282 -13.06 -14.00 -20.06
N ASP A 283 -12.37 -14.47 -21.12
CA ASP A 283 -11.90 -15.84 -21.20
C ASP A 283 -10.95 -16.13 -20.02
N GLU A 284 -11.15 -17.27 -19.36
CA GLU A 284 -10.30 -17.68 -18.20
C GLU A 284 -8.80 -17.71 -18.53
N LYS A 285 -8.43 -17.92 -19.78
CA LYS A 285 -7.03 -17.89 -20.22
C LYS A 285 -6.37 -16.53 -20.09
N ILE A 286 -7.15 -15.45 -20.22
CA ILE A 286 -6.66 -14.07 -20.15
C ILE A 286 -7.12 -13.34 -18.89
N ARG A 287 -8.09 -13.86 -18.18
CA ARG A 287 -8.68 -13.21 -17.00
C ARG A 287 -7.61 -12.96 -15.93
N ILE A 288 -7.58 -11.72 -15.44
CA ILE A 288 -6.78 -11.28 -14.30
C ILE A 288 -7.71 -11.00 -13.12
N LYS A 289 -7.56 -11.78 -12.04
CA LYS A 289 -8.46 -11.74 -10.88
C LYS A 289 -7.98 -10.78 -9.79
N THR A 290 -6.71 -10.85 -9.45
CA THR A 290 -6.16 -10.21 -8.24
C THR A 290 -5.26 -9.00 -8.51
N LEU A 291 -4.70 -8.84 -9.71
CA LEU A 291 -3.93 -7.65 -10.05
C LEU A 291 -4.84 -6.44 -10.26
N SER A 292 -4.45 -5.30 -9.72
CA SER A 292 -4.99 -4.01 -10.09
C SER A 292 -4.42 -3.56 -11.43
N LEU A 293 -5.25 -2.96 -12.28
CA LEU A 293 -4.82 -2.39 -13.55
C LEU A 293 -4.78 -0.87 -13.47
N GLY A 294 -3.75 -0.27 -14.08
CA GLY A 294 -3.66 1.17 -14.28
C GLY A 294 -3.33 1.50 -15.73
N VAL A 295 -3.78 2.64 -16.20
CA VAL A 295 -3.46 3.17 -17.53
C VAL A 295 -2.80 4.53 -17.36
N THR A 296 -1.59 4.69 -17.91
CA THR A 296 -0.95 5.99 -18.03
C THR A 296 -1.47 6.67 -19.30
N ILE A 297 -2.05 7.85 -19.16
CA ILE A 297 -2.70 8.56 -20.26
C ILE A 297 -1.96 9.88 -20.50
N PRO A 298 -1.29 10.03 -21.67
CA PRO A 298 -0.72 11.29 -22.11
C PRO A 298 -1.79 12.35 -22.39
N ASP A 299 -1.46 13.62 -22.25
CA ASP A 299 -2.38 14.73 -22.49
C ASP A 299 -2.92 14.73 -23.92
N ILE A 300 -2.09 14.37 -24.90
CA ILE A 300 -2.52 14.25 -26.29
C ILE A 300 -3.73 13.31 -26.48
N THR A 301 -3.84 12.27 -25.66
CA THR A 301 -4.97 11.33 -25.74
C THR A 301 -6.30 11.99 -25.42
N PHE A 302 -6.32 12.86 -24.42
CA PHE A 302 -7.50 13.67 -24.08
C PHE A 302 -7.85 14.66 -25.16
N GLU A 303 -6.87 15.30 -25.79
CA GLU A 303 -7.09 16.22 -26.90
C GLU A 303 -7.69 15.53 -28.12
N LEU A 304 -7.18 14.34 -28.46
CA LEU A 304 -7.71 13.52 -29.53
C LEU A 304 -9.16 13.10 -29.26
N ALA A 305 -9.47 12.68 -28.03
CA ALA A 305 -10.83 12.31 -27.63
C ALA A 305 -11.80 13.51 -27.69
N LYS A 306 -11.35 14.68 -27.25
CA LYS A 306 -12.13 15.92 -27.33
C LYS A 306 -12.54 16.26 -28.77
N ARG A 307 -11.65 16.04 -29.73
CA ARG A 307 -11.88 16.26 -31.15
C ARG A 307 -12.58 15.09 -31.84
N ASN A 308 -12.78 13.97 -31.15
CA ASN A 308 -13.27 12.71 -31.70
C ASN A 308 -12.37 12.14 -32.82
N ASP A 309 -11.07 12.38 -32.70
CA ASP A 309 -10.07 11.89 -33.63
C ASP A 309 -9.66 10.44 -33.31
N ASP A 310 -8.99 9.82 -34.27
CA ASP A 310 -8.30 8.56 -34.04
C ASP A 310 -7.02 8.81 -33.21
N MET A 311 -6.71 7.85 -32.33
CA MET A 311 -5.43 7.77 -31.64
C MET A 311 -4.61 6.60 -32.17
N TYR A 312 -3.33 6.81 -32.37
CA TYR A 312 -2.41 5.76 -32.80
C TYR A 312 -1.76 5.07 -31.61
N LEU A 313 -1.62 3.77 -31.72
CA LEU A 313 -0.89 2.89 -30.81
C LEU A 313 0.43 2.55 -31.46
N PHE A 314 1.53 2.63 -30.70
CA PHE A 314 2.89 2.54 -31.23
C PHE A 314 3.61 1.30 -30.71
N SER A 315 4.28 0.52 -31.60
CA SER A 315 5.12 -0.60 -31.21
C SER A 315 6.29 -0.13 -30.31
N PRO A 316 6.38 -0.54 -29.05
CA PRO A 316 7.49 -0.17 -28.17
C PRO A 316 8.84 -0.63 -28.71
N TYR A 317 8.89 -1.77 -29.35
CA TYR A 317 10.10 -2.30 -29.98
C TYR A 317 10.63 -1.37 -31.09
N ASP A 318 9.76 -0.90 -31.97
CA ASP A 318 10.14 0.01 -33.04
C ASP A 318 10.50 1.41 -32.53
N VAL A 319 9.76 1.92 -31.52
CA VAL A 319 10.06 3.21 -30.90
C VAL A 319 11.46 3.22 -30.28
N GLU A 320 11.83 2.17 -29.55
CA GLU A 320 13.16 2.07 -28.96
C GLU A 320 14.26 2.01 -30.03
N ARG A 321 14.02 1.31 -31.13
CA ARG A 321 14.97 1.25 -32.25
C ARG A 321 15.16 2.61 -32.94
N VAL A 322 14.11 3.41 -33.03
CA VAL A 322 14.16 4.72 -33.70
C VAL A 322 14.78 5.79 -32.79
N TYR A 323 14.38 5.82 -31.53
CA TYR A 323 14.79 6.88 -30.59
C TYR A 323 15.97 6.52 -29.69
N GLY A 324 16.33 5.23 -29.61
CA GLY A 324 17.43 4.76 -28.76
C GLY A 324 17.12 4.74 -27.27
N VAL A 325 15.85 4.97 -26.90
CA VAL A 325 15.36 4.92 -25.50
C VAL A 325 14.07 4.14 -25.45
N PRO A 326 13.76 3.47 -24.31
CA PRO A 326 12.52 2.72 -24.15
C PRO A 326 11.27 3.58 -24.34
N PHE A 327 10.17 2.97 -24.78
CA PHE A 327 8.89 3.66 -24.99
C PHE A 327 8.40 4.42 -23.76
N GLY A 328 8.59 3.86 -22.56
CA GLY A 328 8.22 4.48 -21.30
C GLY A 328 9.03 5.74 -20.95
N ASP A 329 10.11 6.03 -21.66
CA ASP A 329 10.94 7.24 -21.48
C ASP A 329 10.67 8.31 -22.54
N ILE A 330 9.75 8.05 -23.48
CA ILE A 330 9.33 8.99 -24.52
C ILE A 330 8.10 9.77 -24.02
N SER A 331 8.14 11.09 -24.16
CA SER A 331 6.90 11.88 -24.04
C SER A 331 6.04 11.65 -25.28
N VAL A 332 4.99 10.86 -25.12
CA VAL A 332 4.05 10.57 -26.22
C VAL A 332 3.37 11.86 -26.70
N SER A 333 3.01 12.77 -25.78
CA SER A 333 2.39 14.04 -26.14
C SER A 333 3.26 14.90 -27.03
N GLU A 334 4.56 14.98 -26.72
CA GLU A 334 5.51 15.79 -27.53
C GLU A 334 5.87 15.13 -28.86
N LYS A 335 5.99 13.80 -28.88
CA LYS A 335 6.47 13.05 -30.04
C LYS A 335 5.35 12.43 -30.88
N TYR A 336 4.09 12.62 -30.51
CA TYR A 336 2.96 11.94 -31.12
C TYR A 336 2.93 12.07 -32.64
N HIS A 337 2.93 13.30 -33.15
CA HIS A 337 2.85 13.56 -34.60
C HIS A 337 4.08 13.07 -35.35
N GLU A 338 5.25 13.18 -34.75
CA GLU A 338 6.51 12.66 -35.31
C GLU A 338 6.46 11.13 -35.45
N MET A 339 5.99 10.42 -34.38
CA MET A 339 5.85 8.97 -34.40
C MET A 339 4.77 8.50 -35.39
N VAL A 340 3.67 9.23 -35.52
CA VAL A 340 2.62 8.94 -36.51
C VAL A 340 3.16 9.02 -37.93
N ALA A 341 4.01 9.99 -38.23
CA ALA A 341 4.59 10.17 -39.54
C ALA A 341 5.75 9.21 -39.86
N ASP A 342 6.35 8.58 -38.87
CA ASP A 342 7.51 7.72 -39.04
C ASP A 342 7.14 6.31 -39.52
N ALA A 343 7.48 6.00 -40.78
CA ALA A 343 7.18 4.70 -41.38
C ALA A 343 7.94 3.52 -40.74
N ARG A 344 9.00 3.77 -39.96
CA ARG A 344 9.78 2.75 -39.26
C ARG A 344 9.09 2.22 -38.03
N ILE A 345 8.07 2.92 -37.53
CA ILE A 345 7.31 2.57 -36.33
C ILE A 345 5.99 1.93 -36.75
N ARG A 346 5.79 0.66 -36.40
CA ARG A 346 4.49 0.00 -36.59
C ARG A 346 3.47 0.61 -35.66
N LYS A 347 2.29 0.86 -36.19
CA LYS A 347 1.22 1.51 -35.47
C LYS A 347 -0.15 0.98 -35.87
N HIS A 348 -1.07 1.06 -34.94
CA HIS A 348 -2.49 0.79 -35.15
C HIS A 348 -3.28 2.03 -34.72
N LYS A 349 -4.46 2.22 -35.26
CA LYS A 349 -5.32 3.31 -34.84
C LYS A 349 -6.64 2.79 -34.25
N ILE A 350 -7.10 3.47 -33.22
CA ILE A 350 -8.40 3.29 -32.62
C ILE A 350 -9.03 4.66 -32.42
N ASN A 351 -10.37 4.73 -32.31
CA ASN A 351 -11.01 6.01 -32.00
C ASN A 351 -10.77 6.40 -30.55
N ALA A 352 -10.25 7.61 -30.30
CA ALA A 352 -9.87 8.07 -28.96
C ALA A 352 -11.09 8.20 -28.03
N ARG A 353 -12.22 8.70 -28.51
CA ARG A 353 -13.44 8.83 -27.71
C ARG A 353 -14.00 7.46 -27.33
N ALA A 354 -14.03 6.51 -28.28
CA ALA A 354 -14.44 5.13 -28.00
C ALA A 354 -13.52 4.45 -26.97
N PHE A 355 -12.23 4.75 -26.99
CA PHE A 355 -11.30 4.28 -25.97
C PHE A 355 -11.70 4.76 -24.56
N PHE A 356 -12.02 6.04 -24.37
CA PHE A 356 -12.49 6.56 -23.09
C PHE A 356 -13.85 5.98 -22.68
N GLN A 357 -14.75 5.71 -23.62
CA GLN A 357 -16.01 5.00 -23.34
C GLN A 357 -15.73 3.60 -22.80
N THR A 358 -14.81 2.87 -23.42
CA THR A 358 -14.36 1.55 -22.94
C THR A 358 -13.79 1.62 -21.52
N LEU A 359 -12.97 2.63 -21.22
CA LEU A 359 -12.46 2.84 -19.87
C LEU A 359 -13.60 3.07 -18.86
N ALA A 360 -14.54 3.93 -19.18
CA ALA A 360 -15.67 4.23 -18.30
C ALA A 360 -16.56 3.00 -18.04
N GLU A 361 -16.87 2.22 -19.08
CA GLU A 361 -17.62 0.98 -18.97
C GLU A 361 -16.91 -0.02 -18.05
N LEU A 362 -15.60 -0.23 -18.26
CA LEU A 362 -14.81 -1.15 -17.47
C LEU A 362 -14.68 -0.70 -16.00
N GLN A 363 -14.54 0.60 -15.76
CA GLN A 363 -14.53 1.15 -14.40
C GLN A 363 -15.87 0.94 -13.70
N PHE A 364 -16.97 1.03 -14.41
CA PHE A 364 -18.31 0.73 -13.87
C PHE A 364 -18.45 -0.76 -13.53
N GLU A 365 -17.98 -1.65 -14.39
CA GLU A 365 -18.03 -3.11 -14.17
C GLU A 365 -17.11 -3.58 -13.03
N SER A 366 -15.88 -3.10 -12.98
CA SER A 366 -14.81 -3.70 -12.16
C SER A 366 -14.10 -2.75 -11.20
N GLY A 367 -14.30 -1.45 -11.33
CA GLY A 367 -13.51 -0.43 -10.62
C GLY A 367 -12.12 -0.18 -11.22
N TYR A 368 -11.77 -0.86 -12.30
CA TYR A 368 -10.48 -0.73 -13.00
C TYR A 368 -10.69 -0.22 -14.43
N PRO A 369 -9.67 0.37 -15.06
CA PRO A 369 -8.32 0.66 -14.54
C PRO A 369 -8.28 1.94 -13.69
N TYR A 370 -7.20 2.08 -12.91
CA TYR A 370 -6.79 3.38 -12.39
C TYR A 370 -6.31 4.27 -13.53
N ILE A 371 -6.54 5.55 -13.44
CA ILE A 371 -6.07 6.54 -14.43
C ILE A 371 -4.90 7.32 -13.83
N MET A 372 -3.80 7.38 -14.57
CA MET A 372 -2.61 8.15 -14.24
C MET A 372 -2.30 9.13 -15.37
N PHE A 373 -2.21 10.42 -15.06
CA PHE A 373 -1.89 11.46 -16.02
C PHE A 373 -0.37 11.50 -16.25
N GLU A 374 0.10 11.01 -17.40
CA GLU A 374 1.51 10.75 -17.65
C GLU A 374 2.33 12.04 -17.66
N ASP A 375 1.85 13.10 -18.31
CA ASP A 375 2.63 14.33 -18.50
C ASP A 375 2.68 15.23 -17.26
N THR A 376 1.94 14.91 -16.22
CA THR A 376 1.83 15.70 -14.99
C THR A 376 2.66 15.14 -13.83
N VAL A 377 3.18 13.94 -13.97
CA VAL A 377 3.92 13.19 -12.92
C VAL A 377 5.42 13.28 -13.12
#